data_1a4f9a2b3453ffe812d06b6eb026206e
#
_entry.id   1a4f9a2b3453ffe812d06b6eb026206e
#
_cell.length_a   1.000
_cell.length_b   1.000
_cell.length_c   1.000
_cell.angle_alpha   90.00
_cell.angle_beta   90.00
_cell.angle_gamma   90.00
#
_symmetry.space_group_name_H-M   'P 1'
#
loop_
_entity.id
_entity.type
_entity.pdbx_description
1 polymer ?
#
loop_
_entity_poly.entity_id
_entity_poly.type
_entity_poly.pdbx_seq_one_letter_code
_entity_poly.pdbx_strand_id
1 'polypeptide(L)'
;MELYRFECPSADMEALAQVVSDLFPEQTVFVERAGENGMPSLDVQWVAMRFGTTARRMTLTVSIAAPALTRYRALPPRARARSYAVLRAYVEAALGSLEEQYAAGQTVPREVTIELGDEFA
;
A
#
# COMPACT_ATOMS: atom_id res chain seq x y z
N MET A 1 17.44 10.63 -10.68
CA MET A 1 16.41 11.17 -9.78
C MET A 1 15.47 10.02 -9.41
N GLU A 2 15.30 9.79 -8.12
CA GLU A 2 14.39 8.75 -7.64
C GLU A 2 12.96 9.26 -7.65
N LEU A 3 12.06 8.52 -8.33
CA LEU A 3 10.64 8.85 -8.34
C LEU A 3 9.96 8.46 -7.03
N TYR A 4 10.45 7.40 -6.41
CA TYR A 4 9.89 6.85 -5.17
C TYR A 4 11.00 6.55 -4.19
N ARG A 5 10.66 6.53 -2.91
CA ARG A 5 11.61 6.18 -1.85
C ARG A 5 11.11 4.91 -1.15
N PHE A 6 11.97 3.90 -1.09
CA PHE A 6 11.66 2.64 -0.46
C PHE A 6 12.51 2.47 0.80
N GLU A 7 11.86 2.44 1.95
CA GLU A 7 12.49 2.19 3.25
C GLU A 7 11.99 0.84 3.76
N CYS A 8 12.33 -0.21 3.03
CA CYS A 8 11.88 -1.57 3.28
C CYS A 8 13.10 -2.49 3.39
N PRO A 9 13.54 -2.81 4.63
CA PRO A 9 14.68 -3.71 4.83
C PRO A 9 14.44 -5.11 4.28
N SER A 10 13.19 -5.61 4.34
CA SER A 10 12.85 -6.93 3.81
C SER A 10 12.66 -6.88 2.29
N ALA A 11 13.30 -7.79 1.58
CA ALA A 11 13.14 -7.87 0.13
C ALA A 11 11.70 -8.16 -0.28
N ASP A 12 10.97 -8.98 0.49
CA ASP A 12 9.56 -9.29 0.22
C ASP A 12 8.69 -8.03 0.31
N MET A 13 8.89 -7.22 1.34
CA MET A 13 8.09 -6.01 1.53
C MET A 13 8.43 -4.96 0.49
N GLU A 14 9.70 -4.85 0.11
CA GLU A 14 10.10 -3.96 -0.98
C GLU A 14 9.47 -4.38 -2.30
N ALA A 15 9.43 -5.69 -2.58
CA ALA A 15 8.80 -6.20 -3.80
C ALA A 15 7.32 -5.83 -3.84
N LEU A 16 6.60 -5.95 -2.71
CA LEU A 16 5.19 -5.55 -2.62
C LEU A 16 5.03 -4.04 -2.85
N ALA A 17 5.92 -3.23 -2.28
CA ALA A 17 5.90 -1.79 -2.48
C ALA A 17 6.11 -1.44 -3.96
N GLN A 18 7.06 -2.08 -4.62
CA GLN A 18 7.32 -1.84 -6.04
C GLN A 18 6.13 -2.20 -6.93
N VAL A 19 5.40 -3.25 -6.57
CA VAL A 19 4.24 -3.71 -7.35
C VAL A 19 3.15 -2.64 -7.43
N VAL A 20 3.00 -1.82 -6.39
CA VAL A 20 1.95 -0.78 -6.33
C VAL A 20 2.48 0.64 -6.52
N SER A 21 3.78 0.81 -6.70
CA SER A 21 4.38 2.15 -6.72
C SER A 21 3.81 3.06 -7.80
N ASP A 22 3.51 2.51 -8.97
CA ASP A 22 2.96 3.28 -10.10
C ASP A 22 1.55 3.81 -9.85
N LEU A 23 0.86 3.33 -8.81
CA LEU A 23 -0.47 3.82 -8.43
C LEU A 23 -0.41 5.13 -7.62
N PHE A 24 0.77 5.53 -7.21
CA PHE A 24 0.98 6.72 -6.35
C PHE A 24 1.78 7.79 -7.07
N PRO A 25 1.65 9.05 -6.64
CA PRO A 25 2.42 10.14 -7.26
C PRO A 25 3.91 10.02 -6.98
N GLU A 26 4.70 10.74 -7.75
CA GLU A 26 6.14 10.82 -7.53
C GLU A 26 6.44 11.32 -6.12
N GLN A 27 7.58 10.90 -5.58
CA GLN A 27 8.06 11.23 -4.24
C GLN A 27 7.26 10.57 -3.12
N THR A 28 6.44 9.58 -3.45
CA THR A 28 5.79 8.73 -2.44
C THR A 28 6.85 7.91 -1.71
N VAL A 29 6.68 7.78 -0.40
CA VAL A 29 7.59 7.01 0.47
C VAL A 29 6.90 5.74 0.90
N PHE A 30 7.57 4.61 0.73
CA PHE A 30 7.10 3.28 1.12
C PHE A 30 7.95 2.82 2.30
N VAL A 31 7.33 2.66 3.47
CA VAL A 31 8.05 2.34 4.71
C VAL A 31 7.55 1.02 5.26
N GLU A 32 8.48 0.10 5.52
CA GLU A 32 8.18 -1.12 6.23
C GLU A 32 8.19 -0.84 7.72
N ARG A 33 7.11 -1.23 8.42
CA ARG A 33 7.03 -1.08 9.87
C ARG A 33 6.77 -2.42 10.53
N ALA A 34 7.24 -2.57 11.76
CA ALA A 34 6.91 -3.72 12.60
C ALA A 34 5.55 -3.44 13.25
N GLY A 35 4.58 -4.32 13.03
CA GLY A 35 3.28 -4.24 13.68
C GLY A 35 3.33 -4.71 15.13
N GLU A 36 2.19 -4.65 15.83
CA GLU A 36 2.08 -5.00 17.25
C GLU A 36 2.54 -6.43 17.55
N ASN A 37 2.33 -7.34 16.62
CA ASN A 37 2.69 -8.75 16.78
C ASN A 37 4.02 -9.09 16.11
N GLY A 38 4.88 -8.09 15.84
CA GLY A 38 6.12 -8.29 15.12
C GLY A 38 5.93 -8.58 13.64
N MET A 39 4.70 -8.56 13.14
CA MET A 39 4.42 -8.77 11.72
C MET A 39 4.66 -7.48 10.95
N PRO A 40 5.32 -7.54 9.78
CA PRO A 40 5.57 -6.33 9.02
C PRO A 40 4.29 -5.78 8.40
N SER A 41 4.22 -4.47 8.30
CA SER A 41 3.20 -3.77 7.52
C SER A 41 3.88 -2.78 6.60
N LEU A 42 3.19 -2.38 5.55
CA LEU A 42 3.70 -1.41 4.59
C LEU A 42 2.91 -0.11 4.74
N ASP A 43 3.61 0.96 5.09
CA ASP A 43 3.02 2.31 5.13
C ASP A 43 3.41 3.04 3.86
N VAL A 44 2.41 3.52 3.13
CA VAL A 44 2.60 4.30 1.92
C VAL A 44 2.21 5.74 2.24
N GLN A 45 3.14 6.67 2.10
CA GLN A 45 2.94 8.08 2.46
C GLN A 45 3.14 8.96 1.24
N TRP A 46 2.15 9.80 0.95
CA TRP A 46 2.22 10.73 -0.17
C TRP A 46 1.53 12.04 0.17
N VAL A 47 1.76 13.04 -0.66
CA VAL A 47 1.09 14.34 -0.52
C VAL A 47 0.09 14.47 -1.67
N ALA A 48 -1.18 14.64 -1.31
CA ALA A 48 -2.23 14.88 -2.28
C ALA A 48 -2.45 16.39 -2.43
N MET A 49 -2.38 16.88 -3.66
CA MET A 49 -2.68 18.26 -4.00
C MET A 49 -4.05 18.28 -4.65
N ARG A 50 -4.97 19.04 -4.05
CA ARG A 50 -6.34 19.13 -4.56
C ARG A 50 -6.65 20.55 -4.94
N PHE A 51 -6.96 20.75 -6.21
CA PHE A 51 -7.37 22.06 -6.79
C PHE A 51 -6.37 23.18 -6.51
N GLY A 52 -5.11 22.84 -6.30
CA GLY A 52 -4.04 23.82 -6.12
C GLY A 52 -4.09 24.60 -4.82
N THR A 53 -4.97 24.26 -3.89
CA THR A 53 -5.17 25.06 -2.69
C THR A 53 -4.55 24.50 -1.43
N THR A 54 -4.52 23.16 -1.26
CA THR A 54 -4.04 22.57 -0.01
C THR A 54 -3.27 21.28 -0.28
N ALA A 55 -2.05 21.21 0.25
CA ALA A 55 -1.28 19.98 0.28
C ALA A 55 -1.70 19.19 1.51
N ARG A 56 -2.02 17.91 1.34
CA ARG A 56 -2.47 17.06 2.41
C ARG A 56 -1.65 15.78 2.43
N ARG A 57 -1.07 15.48 3.59
CA ARG A 57 -0.31 14.23 3.77
C ARG A 57 -1.28 13.07 3.96
N MET A 58 -1.11 12.03 3.15
CA MET A 58 -1.95 10.85 3.17
C MET A 58 -1.11 9.63 3.53
N THR A 59 -1.71 8.68 4.25
CA THR A 59 -1.05 7.42 4.60
C THR A 59 -2.00 6.26 4.30
N LEU A 60 -1.51 5.27 3.57
CA LEU A 60 -2.18 4.00 3.35
C LEU A 60 -1.33 2.92 4.00
N THR A 61 -1.92 2.17 4.94
CA THR A 61 -1.24 1.06 5.60
C THR A 61 -1.76 -0.25 5.06
N VAL A 62 -0.85 -1.11 4.60
CA VAL A 62 -1.18 -2.46 4.15
C VAL A 62 -0.70 -3.44 5.20
N SER A 63 -1.64 -4.14 5.82
CA SER A 63 -1.37 -5.19 6.80
C SER A 63 -1.72 -6.55 6.20
N ILE A 64 -0.86 -7.53 6.38
CA ILE A 64 -1.08 -8.88 5.87
C ILE A 64 -1.21 -9.81 7.06
N ALA A 65 -2.28 -10.61 7.10
CA ALA A 65 -2.48 -11.58 8.17
C ALA A 65 -1.31 -12.57 8.21
N ALA A 66 -0.88 -12.95 9.41
CA ALA A 66 0.29 -13.82 9.59
C ALA A 66 0.24 -15.12 8.77
N PRO A 67 -0.89 -15.86 8.74
CA PRO A 67 -0.95 -17.07 7.93
C PRO A 67 -0.79 -16.79 6.43
N ALA A 68 -1.39 -15.72 5.94
CA ALA A 68 -1.30 -15.34 4.53
C ALA A 68 0.13 -14.94 4.15
N LEU A 69 0.80 -14.20 5.02
CA LEU A 69 2.18 -13.79 4.78
C LEU A 69 3.12 -15.01 4.76
N THR A 70 2.90 -15.96 5.66
CA THR A 70 3.66 -17.20 5.70
C THR A 70 3.49 -17.98 4.39
N ARG A 71 2.26 -18.09 3.89
CA ARG A 71 1.98 -18.76 2.62
C ARG A 71 2.65 -18.02 1.45
N TYR A 72 2.56 -16.70 1.43
CA TYR A 72 3.19 -15.90 0.39
C TYR A 72 4.70 -16.14 0.32
N ARG A 73 5.36 -16.14 1.49
CA ARG A 73 6.81 -16.35 1.56
C ARG A 73 7.24 -17.74 1.09
N ALA A 74 6.34 -18.72 1.21
CA ALA A 74 6.60 -20.07 0.75
C ALA A 74 6.39 -20.25 -0.76
N LEU A 75 5.75 -19.29 -1.43
CA LEU A 75 5.51 -19.37 -2.87
C LEU A 75 6.79 -19.14 -3.66
N PRO A 76 7.03 -19.93 -4.72
CA PRO A 76 8.11 -19.59 -5.65
C PRO A 76 7.80 -18.26 -6.34
N PRO A 77 8.83 -17.50 -6.77
CA PRO A 77 8.61 -16.16 -7.36
C PRO A 77 7.56 -16.12 -8.46
N ARG A 78 7.55 -17.11 -9.35
CA ARG A 78 6.58 -17.16 -10.46
C ARG A 78 5.14 -17.39 -10.02
N ALA A 79 4.93 -17.91 -8.81
CA ALA A 79 3.59 -18.14 -8.27
C ALA A 79 3.03 -16.94 -7.53
N ARG A 80 3.80 -15.87 -7.39
CA ARG A 80 3.42 -14.68 -6.64
C ARG A 80 2.59 -13.68 -7.43
N ALA A 81 2.42 -13.90 -8.74
CA ALA A 81 1.69 -12.97 -9.61
C ALA A 81 0.26 -12.74 -9.14
N ARG A 82 -0.41 -13.79 -8.66
CA ARG A 82 -1.77 -13.67 -8.12
C ARG A 82 -1.82 -12.80 -6.87
N SER A 83 -0.85 -12.98 -5.97
CA SER A 83 -0.76 -12.15 -4.76
C SER A 83 -0.56 -10.68 -5.12
N TYR A 84 0.28 -10.40 -6.09
CA TYR A 84 0.49 -9.03 -6.58
C TYR A 84 -0.78 -8.44 -7.18
N ALA A 85 -1.54 -9.23 -7.94
CA ALA A 85 -2.79 -8.78 -8.53
C ALA A 85 -3.83 -8.45 -7.46
N VAL A 86 -3.92 -9.27 -6.41
CA VAL A 86 -4.83 -9.03 -5.29
C VAL A 86 -4.44 -7.73 -4.56
N LEU A 87 -3.15 -7.57 -4.26
CA LEU A 87 -2.65 -6.35 -3.61
C LEU A 87 -2.98 -5.11 -4.44
N ARG A 88 -2.71 -5.13 -5.74
CA ARG A 88 -3.01 -4.00 -6.62
C ARG A 88 -4.50 -3.68 -6.63
N ALA A 89 -5.34 -4.70 -6.73
CA ALA A 89 -6.79 -4.51 -6.75
C ALA A 89 -7.29 -3.82 -5.47
N TYR A 90 -6.77 -4.23 -4.32
CA TYR A 90 -7.16 -3.63 -3.04
C TYR A 90 -6.68 -2.19 -2.92
N VAL A 91 -5.45 -1.90 -3.36
CA VAL A 91 -4.92 -0.54 -3.34
C VAL A 91 -5.70 0.35 -4.30
N GLU A 92 -5.97 -0.12 -5.52
CA GLU A 92 -6.75 0.63 -6.50
C GLU A 92 -8.15 0.94 -5.98
N ALA A 93 -8.80 -0.03 -5.32
CA ALA A 93 -10.13 0.18 -4.74
C ALA A 93 -10.10 1.22 -3.62
N ALA A 94 -9.07 1.17 -2.77
CA ALA A 94 -8.93 2.15 -1.69
C ALA A 94 -8.70 3.56 -2.23
N LEU A 95 -7.83 3.71 -3.22
CA LEU A 95 -7.58 5.01 -3.84
C LEU A 95 -8.81 5.53 -4.58
N GLY A 96 -9.53 4.64 -5.27
CA GLY A 96 -10.79 4.99 -5.95
C GLY A 96 -11.85 5.46 -4.97
N SER A 97 -11.96 4.82 -3.81
CA SER A 97 -12.89 5.22 -2.77
C SER A 97 -12.57 6.62 -2.23
N LEU A 98 -11.30 6.96 -2.05
CA LEU A 98 -10.88 8.30 -1.64
C LEU A 98 -11.28 9.35 -2.68
N GLU A 99 -11.09 9.05 -3.95
CA GLU A 99 -11.49 9.94 -5.05
C GLU A 99 -12.99 10.15 -5.09
N GLU A 100 -13.77 9.09 -4.92
CA GLU A 100 -15.23 9.16 -4.90
C GLU A 100 -15.73 10.00 -3.74
N GLN A 101 -15.17 9.81 -2.53
CA GLN A 101 -15.52 10.59 -1.36
C GLN A 101 -15.23 12.07 -1.57
N TYR A 102 -14.08 12.36 -2.16
CA TYR A 102 -13.68 13.73 -2.46
C TYR A 102 -14.65 14.37 -3.46
N ALA A 103 -14.97 13.66 -4.55
CA ALA A 103 -15.89 14.15 -5.58
C ALA A 103 -17.29 14.38 -5.04
N ALA A 104 -17.71 13.58 -4.03
CA ALA A 104 -19.00 13.73 -3.38
C ALA A 104 -19.03 14.83 -2.31
N GLY A 105 -17.92 15.55 -2.10
CA GLY A 105 -17.84 16.60 -1.08
C GLY A 105 -17.74 16.07 0.34
N GLN A 106 -17.43 14.80 0.51
CA GLN A 106 -17.29 14.18 1.82
C GLN A 106 -15.91 14.44 2.41
N THR A 107 -15.80 14.34 3.73
CA THR A 107 -14.50 14.42 4.40
C THR A 107 -13.68 13.16 4.06
N VAL A 108 -12.51 13.38 3.50
CA VAL A 108 -11.60 12.28 3.12
C VAL A 108 -10.67 11.99 4.28
N PRO A 109 -10.59 10.73 4.76
CA PRO A 109 -9.65 10.39 5.83
C PRO A 109 -8.20 10.53 5.37
N ARG A 110 -7.32 10.91 6.29
CA ARG A 110 -5.88 11.01 6.02
C ARG A 110 -5.18 9.67 6.10
N GLU A 111 -5.77 8.73 6.81
CA GLU A 111 -5.21 7.41 7.03
C GLU A 111 -6.21 6.36 6.61
N VAL A 112 -5.75 5.42 5.80
CA VAL A 112 -6.56 4.29 5.33
C VAL A 112 -5.77 3.02 5.59
N THR A 113 -6.46 1.97 6.06
CA THR A 113 -5.83 0.68 6.30
C THR A 113 -6.47 -0.38 5.40
N ILE A 114 -5.64 -1.17 4.75
CA ILE A 114 -6.04 -2.36 4.01
C ILE A 114 -5.54 -3.57 4.77
N GLU A 115 -6.44 -4.53 5.01
CA GLU A 115 -6.07 -5.79 5.64
C GLU A 115 -6.23 -6.92 4.63
N LEU A 116 -5.14 -7.63 4.37
CA LEU A 116 -5.12 -8.77 3.45
C LEU A 116 -5.06 -10.07 4.24
N GLY A 117 -5.96 -10.98 3.90
CA GLY A 117 -6.04 -12.30 4.52
C GLY A 117 -5.86 -13.41 3.49
N ASP A 118 -6.71 -14.42 3.55
CA ASP A 118 -6.60 -15.63 2.72
C ASP A 118 -6.67 -15.35 1.22
N GLU A 119 -7.29 -14.25 0.82
CA GLU A 119 -7.37 -13.86 -0.59
C GLU A 119 -6.02 -13.45 -1.17
N PHE A 120 -5.08 -13.07 -0.33
CA PHE A 120 -3.74 -12.64 -0.78
C PHE A 120 -2.84 -13.83 -1.14
N ALA A 121 -2.90 -14.88 -0.32
CA ALA A 121 -2.06 -16.05 -0.57
C ALA A 121 -2.62 -17.30 0.12
#